data_880f7e648c5e133bbfe9956b8e56d7f9
#
_entry.id   880f7e648c5e133bbfe9956b8e56d7f9
#
_cell.length_a   1.000
_cell.length_b   1.000
_cell.length_c   1.000
_cell.angle_alpha   90.00
_cell.angle_beta   90.00
_cell.angle_gamma   90.00
#
_symmetry.space_group_name_H-M   'P 1'
#
loop_
_entity.id
_entity.type
_entity.pdbx_description
1 polymer ?
#
loop_
_entity_poly.entity_id
_entity_poly.type
_entity_poly.pdbx_seq_one_letter_code
_entity_poly.pdbx_strand_id
1 'polypeptide(L)'
;MKNLFRKSVAILHCSVMALLPTLGEGLAYAQQSPIRSAQTLTLREYLNKSYMELFELAPKLEFSASEIESQRNSLKSGKDLCVGRFKTHSKQYGDQIDAARKDLKKNTATLNEEQRKQAHCTIQNLDMLRSEADILSGQAIPTAYDNLNAKLDVIQQWPAQYKQIQQELASGTYHTRRWGDVKDIGFREIEPNQQDDIKRGAQSVEELKRLGLMPPELEDKAIQEYVRSVGEKIAKHSDLKIPLHITVLQSREINAFALPGGYLFIERGLLEATDDESELAGVIAHEISHDTARHANKLMKRATIASILYQAAQIAAIVLTGGVAGIGMYYALQYGFFGLGLVLNLKLLGVSRDYELEADQLGVQYAWSAGYDPSGFIRFFDKMATKKGYVNGVSWFRTHPPFYQRMVQTQREITFLEAKPDAVVQTSAYEQMKKELAPIAAKAEKEEIGKPSLLLTKEEGCAPPKKLEYKSEQPVEELCSAPIQTLPAPGK
;
A
#
# COMPACT_ATOMS: atom_id res chain seq x y z
N MET A 1 -74.42 -19.14 -5.68
CA MET A 1 -73.02 -19.07 -5.43
C MET A 1 -72.18 -18.23 -6.42
N LYS A 2 -72.78 -17.49 -7.33
CA LYS A 2 -72.04 -16.62 -8.28
C LYS A 2 -72.01 -15.12 -7.93
N ASN A 3 -72.73 -14.72 -6.86
CA ASN A 3 -72.86 -13.28 -6.50
C ASN A 3 -72.02 -12.89 -5.25
N LEU A 4 -71.36 -13.83 -4.57
CA LEU A 4 -70.51 -13.50 -3.45
C LEU A 4 -69.05 -13.21 -3.86
N PHE A 5 -68.61 -13.69 -5.04
CA PHE A 5 -67.22 -13.50 -5.50
C PHE A 5 -66.97 -12.11 -6.14
N ARG A 6 -68.04 -11.42 -6.59
CA ARG A 6 -67.91 -10.09 -7.19
C ARG A 6 -67.80 -8.93 -6.20
N LYS A 7 -68.22 -9.13 -4.94
CA LYS A 7 -68.14 -8.09 -3.91
C LYS A 7 -66.81 -8.07 -3.16
N SER A 8 -66.08 -9.20 -3.11
CA SER A 8 -64.81 -9.29 -2.44
C SER A 8 -63.62 -8.73 -3.26
N VAL A 9 -63.73 -8.72 -4.60
CA VAL A 9 -62.67 -8.18 -5.48
C VAL A 9 -62.70 -6.65 -5.53
N ALA A 10 -63.91 -6.04 -5.37
CA ALA A 10 -64.01 -4.58 -5.37
C ALA A 10 -63.48 -3.90 -4.10
N ILE A 11 -63.50 -4.61 -2.96
CA ILE A 11 -62.98 -4.07 -1.69
C ILE A 11 -61.45 -4.19 -1.61
N LEU A 12 -60.88 -5.17 -2.30
CA LEU A 12 -59.41 -5.32 -2.33
C LEU A 12 -58.73 -4.30 -3.25
N HIS A 13 -59.44 -3.81 -4.31
CA HIS A 13 -58.89 -2.80 -5.22
C HIS A 13 -58.90 -1.38 -4.65
N CYS A 14 -59.85 -1.04 -3.74
CA CYS A 14 -59.84 0.26 -3.08
C CYS A 14 -58.80 0.39 -1.95
N SER A 15 -58.41 -0.72 -1.34
CA SER A 15 -57.38 -0.69 -0.24
C SER A 15 -55.96 -0.60 -0.76
N VAL A 16 -55.70 -0.99 -2.00
CA VAL A 16 -54.35 -0.92 -2.60
C VAL A 16 -54.05 0.45 -3.24
N MET A 17 -55.07 1.18 -3.64
CA MET A 17 -54.89 2.53 -4.22
C MET A 17 -54.74 3.65 -3.18
N ALA A 18 -55.07 3.41 -1.90
CA ALA A 18 -54.90 4.42 -0.85
C ALA A 18 -53.50 4.40 -0.20
N LEU A 19 -52.63 3.42 -0.52
CA LEU A 19 -51.26 3.30 0.01
C LEU A 19 -50.16 3.71 -1.01
N LEU A 20 -50.54 4.07 -2.24
CA LEU A 20 -49.60 4.47 -3.28
C LEU A 20 -49.08 5.92 -3.23
N PRO A 21 -49.71 6.90 -2.55
CA PRO A 21 -49.15 8.25 -2.48
C PRO A 21 -47.95 8.37 -1.53
N THR A 22 -47.78 7.44 -0.59
CA THR A 22 -46.66 7.54 0.39
C THR A 22 -45.39 6.87 -0.06
N LEU A 23 -45.39 6.05 -1.10
CA LEU A 23 -44.18 5.46 -1.69
C LEU A 23 -43.57 6.32 -2.81
N GLY A 24 -44.32 7.26 -3.34
CA GLY A 24 -43.88 8.18 -4.39
C GLY A 24 -42.98 9.32 -3.86
N GLU A 25 -43.19 9.76 -2.63
CA GLU A 25 -42.37 10.84 -2.04
C GLU A 25 -41.02 10.34 -1.53
N GLY A 26 -40.88 9.09 -1.12
CA GLY A 26 -39.62 8.49 -0.69
C GLY A 26 -38.64 8.23 -1.83
N LEU A 27 -39.13 7.96 -3.03
CA LEU A 27 -38.29 7.76 -4.23
C LEU A 27 -37.92 9.07 -4.92
N ALA A 28 -38.75 10.13 -4.77
CA ALA A 28 -38.41 11.45 -5.29
C ALA A 28 -37.34 12.17 -4.46
N TYR A 29 -37.19 11.85 -3.17
CA TYR A 29 -36.15 12.44 -2.31
C TYR A 29 -34.78 11.83 -2.54
N ALA A 30 -34.70 10.59 -3.04
CA ALA A 30 -33.41 9.96 -3.41
C ALA A 30 -32.88 10.45 -4.78
N GLN A 31 -33.69 11.14 -5.57
CA GLN A 31 -33.29 11.67 -6.89
C GLN A 31 -32.98 13.15 -6.91
N GLN A 32 -33.06 13.86 -5.78
CA GLN A 32 -32.75 15.30 -5.71
C GLN A 32 -31.76 15.67 -4.63
N SER A 33 -30.67 14.93 -4.49
CA SER A 33 -29.41 15.59 -4.12
C SER A 33 -29.01 16.40 -5.35
N PRO A 34 -28.80 17.73 -5.24
CA PRO A 34 -28.35 18.49 -6.38
C PRO A 34 -26.99 17.89 -6.77
N ILE A 35 -26.94 17.18 -7.90
CA ILE A 35 -25.70 16.93 -8.61
C ILE A 35 -25.19 18.35 -8.92
N ARG A 36 -24.33 18.89 -8.06
CA ARG A 36 -23.51 20.05 -8.42
C ARG A 36 -22.89 19.64 -9.74
N SER A 37 -23.16 20.39 -10.79
CA SER A 37 -22.60 20.13 -12.10
C SER A 37 -21.11 19.85 -11.91
N ALA A 38 -20.63 18.73 -12.45
CA ALA A 38 -19.23 18.30 -12.30
C ALA A 38 -18.20 19.36 -12.71
N GLN A 39 -18.63 20.41 -13.41
CA GLN A 39 -17.84 21.51 -13.94
C GLN A 39 -17.45 22.61 -12.94
N THR A 40 -17.71 22.49 -11.64
CA THR A 40 -17.35 23.52 -10.65
C THR A 40 -15.94 23.41 -10.08
N LEU A 41 -15.24 22.30 -10.29
CA LEU A 41 -13.88 22.08 -9.80
C LEU A 41 -12.87 22.23 -10.93
N THR A 42 -11.69 22.72 -10.59
CA THR A 42 -10.54 22.73 -11.49
C THR A 42 -10.01 21.30 -11.69
N LEU A 43 -9.29 21.07 -12.79
CA LEU A 43 -8.64 19.78 -13.03
C LEU A 43 -7.73 19.37 -11.87
N ARG A 44 -7.00 20.32 -11.26
CA ARG A 44 -6.15 20.06 -10.09
C ARG A 44 -6.96 19.59 -8.86
N GLU A 45 -8.14 20.15 -8.64
CA GLU A 45 -9.00 19.76 -7.53
C GLU A 45 -9.59 18.36 -7.73
N TYR A 46 -9.87 17.94 -8.97
CA TYR A 46 -10.25 16.56 -9.26
C TYR A 46 -9.15 15.56 -8.90
N LEU A 47 -7.88 15.90 -9.03
CA LEU A 47 -6.78 15.00 -8.64
C LEU A 47 -6.71 14.73 -7.13
N ASN A 48 -7.41 15.50 -6.30
CA ASN A 48 -7.54 15.23 -4.86
C ASN A 48 -8.66 14.22 -4.54
N LYS A 49 -9.49 13.86 -5.53
CA LYS A 49 -10.52 12.83 -5.40
C LYS A 49 -9.90 11.44 -5.29
N SER A 50 -10.62 10.52 -4.64
CA SER A 50 -10.27 9.10 -4.64
C SER A 50 -10.39 8.51 -6.06
N TYR A 51 -9.73 7.38 -6.30
CA TYR A 51 -9.91 6.66 -7.57
C TYR A 51 -11.36 6.25 -7.79
N MET A 52 -12.05 5.80 -6.75
CA MET A 52 -13.46 5.40 -6.87
C MET A 52 -14.33 6.57 -7.32
N GLU A 53 -14.17 7.75 -6.71
CA GLU A 53 -14.87 8.97 -7.16
C GLU A 53 -14.50 9.33 -8.61
N LEU A 54 -13.22 9.21 -8.99
CA LEU A 54 -12.78 9.53 -10.35
C LEU A 54 -13.33 8.57 -11.39
N PHE A 55 -13.45 7.28 -11.10
CA PHE A 55 -14.07 6.33 -12.02
C PHE A 55 -15.56 6.64 -12.28
N GLU A 56 -16.25 7.17 -11.29
CA GLU A 56 -17.66 7.61 -11.45
C GLU A 56 -17.79 8.95 -12.16
N LEU A 57 -16.89 9.88 -11.90
CA LEU A 57 -16.98 11.26 -12.39
C LEU A 57 -16.36 11.42 -13.79
N ALA A 58 -15.22 10.78 -14.06
CA ALA A 58 -14.47 10.99 -15.29
C ALA A 58 -15.29 10.81 -16.58
N PRO A 59 -16.24 9.84 -16.69
CA PRO A 59 -17.12 9.74 -17.87
C PRO A 59 -18.01 10.96 -18.13
N LYS A 60 -18.16 11.85 -17.14
CA LYS A 60 -19.01 13.05 -17.18
C LYS A 60 -18.19 14.34 -17.26
N LEU A 61 -16.85 14.23 -17.25
CA LEU A 61 -15.94 15.37 -17.29
C LEU A 61 -15.46 15.63 -18.72
N GLU A 62 -15.38 16.90 -19.07
CA GLU A 62 -14.88 17.36 -20.36
C GLU A 62 -13.70 18.30 -20.13
N PHE A 63 -12.48 17.82 -20.38
CA PHE A 63 -11.25 18.61 -20.39
C PHE A 63 -10.58 18.52 -21.75
N SER A 64 -10.08 19.64 -22.25
CA SER A 64 -9.33 19.68 -23.49
C SER A 64 -7.95 19.01 -23.34
N ALA A 65 -7.40 18.52 -24.43
CA ALA A 65 -6.05 17.94 -24.43
C ALA A 65 -4.99 18.93 -23.92
N SER A 66 -5.18 20.23 -24.19
CA SER A 66 -4.28 21.29 -23.73
C SER A 66 -4.34 21.51 -22.22
N GLU A 67 -5.52 21.41 -21.59
CA GLU A 67 -5.66 21.50 -20.13
C GLU A 67 -5.00 20.30 -19.45
N ILE A 68 -5.22 19.08 -19.96
CA ILE A 68 -4.57 17.87 -19.47
C ILE A 68 -3.05 17.99 -19.57
N GLU A 69 -2.52 18.40 -20.70
CA GLU A 69 -1.07 18.53 -20.92
C GLU A 69 -0.47 19.64 -20.06
N SER A 70 -1.16 20.77 -19.90
CA SER A 70 -0.74 21.84 -19.00
C SER A 70 -0.66 21.34 -17.54
N GLN A 71 -1.65 20.58 -17.08
CA GLN A 71 -1.64 20.00 -15.74
C GLN A 71 -0.50 19.00 -15.57
N ARG A 72 -0.24 18.15 -16.58
CA ARG A 72 0.87 17.19 -16.59
C ARG A 72 2.22 17.87 -16.46
N ASN A 73 2.43 18.95 -17.20
CA ASN A 73 3.66 19.75 -17.13
C ASN A 73 3.81 20.44 -15.76
N SER A 74 2.73 20.92 -15.18
CA SER A 74 2.71 21.48 -13.82
C SER A 74 3.11 20.42 -12.79
N LEU A 75 2.56 19.20 -12.85
CA LEU A 75 2.92 18.10 -11.96
C LEU A 75 4.40 17.73 -12.09
N LYS A 76 4.92 17.66 -13.32
CA LYS A 76 6.33 17.37 -13.57
C LYS A 76 7.24 18.42 -12.95
N SER A 77 6.95 19.71 -13.19
CA SER A 77 7.73 20.82 -12.64
C SER A 77 7.68 20.84 -11.13
N GLY A 78 6.51 20.61 -10.53
CA GLY A 78 6.33 20.50 -9.08
C GLY A 78 7.13 19.35 -8.48
N LYS A 79 7.10 18.17 -9.11
CA LYS A 79 7.91 17.01 -8.71
C LYS A 79 9.39 17.33 -8.71
N ASP A 80 9.90 17.88 -9.82
CA ASP A 80 11.33 18.19 -9.98
C ASP A 80 11.80 19.20 -8.95
N LEU A 81 11.01 20.26 -8.71
CA LEU A 81 11.31 21.28 -7.70
C LEU A 81 11.35 20.66 -6.30
N CYS A 82 10.35 19.89 -5.94
CA CYS A 82 10.22 19.30 -4.61
C CYS A 82 11.36 18.29 -4.34
N VAL A 83 11.59 17.37 -5.26
CA VAL A 83 12.69 16.39 -5.18
C VAL A 83 14.03 17.10 -5.09
N GLY A 84 14.27 18.11 -5.93
CA GLY A 84 15.51 18.91 -5.93
C GLY A 84 15.78 19.58 -4.59
N ARG A 85 14.71 20.11 -3.96
CA ARG A 85 14.81 20.74 -2.64
C ARG A 85 15.30 19.76 -1.59
N PHE A 86 14.66 18.59 -1.44
CA PHE A 86 15.04 17.61 -0.42
C PHE A 86 16.40 16.97 -0.69
N LYS A 87 16.78 16.76 -1.97
CA LYS A 87 18.15 16.34 -2.32
C LYS A 87 19.19 17.35 -1.88
N THR A 88 18.91 18.66 -2.04
CA THR A 88 19.81 19.72 -1.59
C THR A 88 19.98 19.68 -0.07
N HIS A 89 18.90 19.46 0.67
CA HIS A 89 18.97 19.36 2.14
C HIS A 89 19.67 18.10 2.62
N SER A 90 19.43 16.95 1.97
CA SER A 90 20.19 15.74 2.26
C SER A 90 21.69 15.97 2.13
N LYS A 91 22.10 16.64 1.05
CA LYS A 91 23.54 16.99 0.86
C LYS A 91 24.05 17.94 1.96
N GLN A 92 23.27 18.99 2.30
CA GLN A 92 23.66 19.92 3.37
C GLN A 92 23.80 19.24 4.73
N TYR A 93 22.88 18.32 5.07
CA TYR A 93 23.02 17.51 6.29
C TYR A 93 24.25 16.60 6.23
N GLY A 94 24.57 16.01 5.09
CA GLY A 94 25.80 15.24 4.89
C GLY A 94 27.05 16.05 5.15
N ASP A 95 27.14 17.24 4.58
CA ASP A 95 28.28 18.15 4.77
C ASP A 95 28.42 18.56 6.25
N GLN A 96 27.31 18.80 6.96
CA GLN A 96 27.30 19.10 8.40
C GLN A 96 27.73 17.91 9.26
N ILE A 97 27.32 16.70 8.92
CA ILE A 97 27.73 15.46 9.59
C ILE A 97 29.24 15.27 9.47
N ASP A 98 29.79 15.43 8.26
CA ASP A 98 31.22 15.28 8.02
C ASP A 98 32.05 16.32 8.78
N ALA A 99 31.56 17.56 8.82
CA ALA A 99 32.17 18.63 9.60
C ALA A 99 32.15 18.31 11.11
N ALA A 100 30.99 17.87 11.64
CA ALA A 100 30.82 17.54 13.05
C ALA A 100 31.70 16.33 13.47
N ARG A 101 31.78 15.31 12.61
CA ARG A 101 32.66 14.14 12.85
C ARG A 101 34.15 14.53 12.87
N LYS A 102 34.54 15.40 11.94
CA LYS A 102 35.93 15.91 11.87
C LYS A 102 36.26 16.75 13.09
N ASP A 103 35.36 17.61 13.54
CA ASP A 103 35.54 18.43 14.73
C ASP A 103 35.63 17.58 16.00
N LEU A 104 34.72 16.64 16.19
CA LEU A 104 34.74 15.68 17.30
C LEU A 104 36.07 14.91 17.35
N LYS A 105 36.54 14.40 16.20
CA LYS A 105 37.82 13.66 16.13
C LYS A 105 39.00 14.54 16.50
N LYS A 106 39.02 15.82 16.06
CA LYS A 106 40.12 16.76 16.35
C LYS A 106 40.17 17.15 17.83
N ASN A 107 38.98 17.34 18.44
CA ASN A 107 38.86 17.90 19.78
C ASN A 107 38.57 16.86 20.88
N THR A 108 38.60 15.56 20.55
CA THR A 108 38.24 14.46 21.49
C THR A 108 39.00 14.54 22.82
N ALA A 109 40.26 14.97 22.82
CA ALA A 109 41.07 15.04 24.03
C ALA A 109 40.74 16.23 24.95
N THR A 110 40.11 17.28 24.40
CA THR A 110 39.80 18.52 25.13
C THR A 110 38.33 18.59 25.56
N LEU A 111 37.46 17.81 24.95
CA LEU A 111 36.03 17.78 25.26
C LEU A 111 35.77 16.97 26.54
N ASN A 112 34.91 17.52 27.42
CA ASN A 112 34.38 16.74 28.54
C ASN A 112 33.30 15.75 28.04
N GLU A 113 32.82 14.87 28.94
CA GLU A 113 31.89 13.81 28.62
C GLU A 113 30.56 14.34 28.07
N GLU A 114 30.00 15.40 28.67
CA GLU A 114 28.75 16.03 28.23
C GLU A 114 28.88 16.66 26.85
N GLN A 115 30.00 17.32 26.56
CA GLN A 115 30.30 17.91 25.26
C GLN A 115 30.44 16.83 24.17
N ARG A 116 31.06 15.70 24.47
CA ARG A 116 31.12 14.55 23.54
C ARG A 116 29.77 13.98 23.28
N LYS A 117 28.96 13.79 24.33
CA LYS A 117 27.59 13.32 24.22
C LYS A 117 26.75 14.25 23.33
N GLN A 118 26.83 15.58 23.55
CA GLN A 118 26.12 16.55 22.74
C GLN A 118 26.57 16.53 21.28
N ALA A 119 27.86 16.34 20.99
CA ALA A 119 28.37 16.20 19.63
C ALA A 119 27.82 14.93 18.95
N HIS A 120 27.79 13.80 19.67
CA HIS A 120 27.19 12.57 19.17
C HIS A 120 25.69 12.72 18.92
N CYS A 121 24.94 13.36 19.82
CA CYS A 121 23.53 13.68 19.62
C CYS A 121 23.29 14.55 18.36
N THR A 122 24.14 15.55 18.15
CA THR A 122 24.07 16.41 16.95
C THR A 122 24.26 15.59 15.68
N ILE A 123 25.29 14.75 15.63
CA ILE A 123 25.55 13.87 14.48
C ILE A 123 24.36 12.92 14.24
N GLN A 124 23.85 12.29 15.30
CA GLN A 124 22.69 11.39 15.22
C GLN A 124 21.46 12.09 14.67
N ASN A 125 21.16 13.30 15.15
CA ASN A 125 20.01 14.07 14.72
C ASN A 125 20.15 14.53 13.26
N LEU A 126 21.34 14.92 12.83
CA LEU A 126 21.63 15.25 11.43
C LEU A 126 21.49 14.02 10.52
N ASP A 127 21.96 12.84 10.96
CA ASP A 127 21.77 11.57 10.22
C ASP A 127 20.27 11.25 10.08
N MET A 128 19.45 11.48 11.10
CA MET A 128 18.00 11.30 11.02
C MET A 128 17.34 12.26 10.01
N LEU A 129 17.67 13.54 10.05
CA LEU A 129 17.14 14.56 9.12
C LEU A 129 17.57 14.30 7.67
N ARG A 130 18.83 13.93 7.46
CA ARG A 130 19.34 13.54 6.15
C ARG A 130 18.57 12.37 5.58
N SER A 131 18.36 11.39 6.41
CA SER A 131 17.64 10.16 6.08
C SER A 131 16.18 10.42 5.70
N GLU A 132 15.48 11.28 6.43
CA GLU A 132 14.13 11.72 6.09
C GLU A 132 14.11 12.43 4.71
N ALA A 133 15.08 13.31 4.46
CA ALA A 133 15.20 13.99 3.17
C ALA A 133 15.46 13.02 2.00
N ASP A 134 16.26 11.98 2.23
CA ASP A 134 16.54 10.94 1.23
C ASP A 134 15.29 10.10 0.89
N ILE A 135 14.48 9.73 1.91
CA ILE A 135 13.21 9.03 1.67
C ILE A 135 12.24 9.94 0.91
N LEU A 136 12.08 11.17 1.36
CA LEU A 136 11.17 12.10 0.71
C LEU A 136 11.56 12.31 -0.75
N SER A 137 12.82 12.58 -1.04
CA SER A 137 13.27 12.84 -2.41
C SER A 137 13.35 11.60 -3.29
N GLY A 138 13.68 10.43 -2.71
CA GLY A 138 13.93 9.20 -3.46
C GLY A 138 12.68 8.37 -3.70
N GLN A 139 11.67 8.48 -2.85
CA GLN A 139 10.51 7.58 -2.86
C GLN A 139 9.17 8.31 -2.64
N ALA A 140 8.96 8.97 -1.51
CA ALA A 140 7.64 9.46 -1.14
C ALA A 140 7.08 10.51 -2.11
N ILE A 141 7.86 11.55 -2.41
CA ILE A 141 7.47 12.61 -3.34
C ILE A 141 7.28 12.07 -4.77
N PRO A 142 8.23 11.28 -5.34
CA PRO A 142 8.00 10.63 -6.63
C PRO A 142 6.71 9.83 -6.67
N THR A 143 6.46 8.97 -5.68
CA THR A 143 5.24 8.15 -5.61
C THR A 143 3.97 8.99 -5.60
N ALA A 144 3.95 10.08 -4.84
CA ALA A 144 2.80 10.97 -4.77
C ALA A 144 2.49 11.65 -6.11
N TYR A 145 3.50 12.19 -6.77
CA TYR A 145 3.31 12.81 -8.09
C TYR A 145 2.97 11.79 -9.17
N ASP A 146 3.52 10.57 -9.10
CA ASP A 146 3.17 9.48 -10.00
C ASP A 146 1.71 9.05 -9.80
N ASN A 147 1.20 9.07 -8.55
CA ASN A 147 -0.21 8.85 -8.25
C ASN A 147 -1.11 9.98 -8.81
N LEU A 148 -0.71 11.25 -8.69
CA LEU A 148 -1.44 12.36 -9.30
C LEU A 148 -1.48 12.25 -10.83
N ASN A 149 -0.38 11.84 -11.46
CA ASN A 149 -0.35 11.57 -12.90
C ASN A 149 -1.25 10.39 -13.28
N ALA A 150 -1.27 9.31 -12.49
CA ALA A 150 -2.17 8.19 -12.71
C ALA A 150 -3.64 8.61 -12.61
N LYS A 151 -4.01 9.47 -11.67
CA LYS A 151 -5.35 10.07 -11.56
C LYS A 151 -5.68 10.96 -12.77
N LEU A 152 -4.71 11.73 -13.25
CA LEU A 152 -4.88 12.52 -14.49
C LEU A 152 -5.12 11.61 -15.70
N ASP A 153 -4.42 10.48 -15.77
CA ASP A 153 -4.62 9.48 -16.81
C ASP A 153 -6.01 8.82 -16.72
N VAL A 154 -6.54 8.61 -15.50
CA VAL A 154 -7.94 8.16 -15.32
C VAL A 154 -8.90 9.17 -15.93
N ILE A 155 -8.76 10.45 -15.61
CA ILE A 155 -9.65 11.50 -16.16
C ILE A 155 -9.58 11.52 -17.70
N GLN A 156 -8.38 11.35 -18.27
CA GLN A 156 -8.15 11.42 -19.71
C GLN A 156 -8.64 10.17 -20.46
N GLN A 157 -8.40 8.98 -19.92
CA GLN A 157 -8.51 7.73 -20.68
C GLN A 157 -9.72 6.87 -20.26
N TRP A 158 -10.14 6.95 -18.99
CA TRP A 158 -11.22 6.13 -18.48
C TRP A 158 -12.55 6.30 -19.21
N PRO A 159 -12.97 7.50 -19.66
CA PRO A 159 -14.23 7.66 -20.40
C PRO A 159 -14.34 6.75 -21.63
N ALA A 160 -13.26 6.64 -22.40
CA ALA A 160 -13.21 5.78 -23.59
C ALA A 160 -13.18 4.29 -23.21
N GLN A 161 -12.41 3.94 -22.19
CA GLN A 161 -12.33 2.57 -21.68
C GLN A 161 -13.64 2.11 -21.08
N TYR A 162 -14.31 2.95 -20.30
CA TYR A 162 -15.61 2.65 -19.72
C TYR A 162 -16.64 2.36 -20.81
N LYS A 163 -16.66 3.15 -21.89
CA LYS A 163 -17.53 2.89 -23.05
C LYS A 163 -17.23 1.54 -23.70
N GLN A 164 -15.95 1.18 -23.85
CA GLN A 164 -15.54 -0.12 -24.35
C GLN A 164 -16.01 -1.26 -23.43
N ILE A 165 -15.83 -1.13 -22.11
CA ILE A 165 -16.29 -2.11 -21.12
C ILE A 165 -17.81 -2.34 -21.24
N GLN A 166 -18.59 -1.28 -21.39
CA GLN A 166 -20.05 -1.42 -21.58
C GLN A 166 -20.39 -2.20 -22.87
N GLN A 167 -19.62 -2.02 -23.93
CA GLN A 167 -19.77 -2.79 -25.17
C GLN A 167 -19.39 -4.27 -24.98
N GLU A 168 -18.30 -4.55 -24.26
CA GLU A 168 -17.86 -5.89 -23.94
C GLU A 168 -18.90 -6.63 -23.07
N LEU A 169 -19.48 -5.94 -22.08
CA LEU A 169 -20.58 -6.48 -21.27
C LEU A 169 -21.81 -6.80 -22.14
N ALA A 170 -22.22 -5.88 -23.00
CA ALA A 170 -23.39 -6.06 -23.85
C ALA A 170 -23.21 -7.20 -24.87
N SER A 171 -22.00 -7.44 -25.37
CA SER A 171 -21.67 -8.49 -26.34
C SER A 171 -21.29 -9.83 -25.69
N GLY A 172 -21.03 -9.87 -24.37
CA GLY A 172 -20.54 -11.05 -23.66
C GLY A 172 -19.05 -11.38 -23.90
N THR A 173 -18.32 -10.54 -24.63
CA THR A 173 -16.89 -10.77 -24.94
C THR A 173 -15.98 -10.61 -23.75
N TYR A 174 -16.46 -10.03 -22.63
CA TYR A 174 -15.70 -9.86 -21.40
C TYR A 174 -15.24 -11.18 -20.76
N HIS A 175 -15.81 -12.34 -21.14
CA HIS A 175 -15.38 -13.65 -20.67
C HIS A 175 -14.00 -14.08 -21.21
N THR A 176 -13.46 -13.40 -22.22
CA THR A 176 -12.14 -13.68 -22.78
C THR A 176 -11.06 -12.77 -22.19
N ARG A 177 -10.93 -12.76 -20.86
CA ARG A 177 -9.98 -11.91 -20.15
C ARG A 177 -8.57 -12.52 -20.11
N ARG A 178 -7.56 -11.68 -19.94
CA ARG A 178 -6.15 -12.08 -20.08
C ARG A 178 -5.73 -13.21 -19.11
N TRP A 179 -6.17 -13.15 -17.85
CA TRP A 179 -5.82 -14.14 -16.82
C TRP A 179 -7.01 -15.01 -16.40
N GLY A 180 -7.97 -15.16 -17.29
CA GLY A 180 -9.14 -16.00 -17.10
C GLY A 180 -10.34 -15.29 -16.52
N ASP A 181 -11.40 -16.01 -16.35
CA ASP A 181 -12.69 -15.54 -15.81
C ASP A 181 -12.84 -16.02 -14.35
N VAL A 182 -13.65 -15.31 -13.56
CA VAL A 182 -14.00 -15.73 -12.21
C VAL A 182 -14.64 -17.13 -12.17
N LYS A 183 -15.33 -17.52 -13.25
CA LYS A 183 -15.92 -18.86 -13.40
C LYS A 183 -14.88 -19.96 -13.57
N ASP A 184 -13.66 -19.61 -13.93
CA ASP A 184 -12.55 -20.55 -14.10
C ASP A 184 -11.83 -20.83 -12.79
N ILE A 185 -12.17 -20.18 -11.68
CA ILE A 185 -11.57 -20.43 -10.37
C ILE A 185 -11.79 -21.89 -9.98
N GLY A 186 -10.70 -22.55 -9.62
CA GLY A 186 -10.68 -24.00 -9.32
C GLY A 186 -10.44 -24.91 -10.52
N PHE A 187 -10.52 -24.41 -11.74
CA PHE A 187 -10.30 -25.17 -13.00
C PHE A 187 -9.05 -24.72 -13.76
N ARG A 188 -8.37 -23.65 -13.30
CA ARG A 188 -7.13 -23.19 -13.95
C ARG A 188 -6.04 -24.23 -13.82
N GLU A 189 -5.34 -24.46 -14.93
CA GLU A 189 -4.13 -25.27 -14.91
C GLU A 189 -3.02 -24.51 -14.18
N ILE A 190 -2.64 -25.02 -13.01
CA ILE A 190 -1.49 -24.52 -12.27
C ILE A 190 -0.29 -25.39 -12.66
N GLU A 191 0.83 -24.75 -13.01
CA GLU A 191 2.07 -25.46 -13.37
C GLU A 191 2.42 -26.54 -12.33
N PRO A 192 2.92 -27.72 -12.77
CA PRO A 192 3.32 -28.79 -11.86
C PRO A 192 4.47 -28.38 -10.94
N ASN A 193 4.77 -29.21 -9.94
CA ASN A 193 5.89 -29.05 -8.98
C ASN A 193 5.65 -28.04 -7.84
N GLN A 194 4.41 -27.82 -7.43
CA GLN A 194 4.12 -27.01 -6.25
C GLN A 194 4.71 -27.58 -4.95
N GLN A 195 4.96 -28.89 -4.87
CA GLN A 195 5.64 -29.53 -3.74
C GLN A 195 7.08 -29.00 -3.57
N ASP A 196 7.77 -28.74 -4.67
CA ASP A 196 9.09 -28.10 -4.62
C ASP A 196 8.99 -26.65 -4.13
N ASP A 197 7.90 -25.95 -4.42
CA ASP A 197 7.67 -24.60 -3.92
C ASP A 197 7.45 -24.59 -2.42
N ILE A 198 6.66 -25.55 -1.87
CA ILE A 198 6.48 -25.71 -0.42
C ILE A 198 7.83 -25.93 0.28
N LYS A 199 8.65 -26.84 -0.26
CA LYS A 199 9.97 -27.10 0.31
C LYS A 199 10.89 -25.88 0.27
N ARG A 200 10.92 -25.18 -0.85
CA ARG A 200 11.70 -23.94 -1.01
C ARG A 200 11.22 -22.83 -0.09
N GLY A 201 9.90 -22.67 0.04
CA GLY A 201 9.32 -21.70 0.96
C GLY A 201 9.71 -21.99 2.41
N ALA A 202 9.56 -23.22 2.87
CA ALA A 202 9.99 -23.63 4.20
C ALA A 202 11.47 -23.33 4.44
N GLN A 203 12.34 -23.69 3.49
CA GLN A 203 13.77 -23.38 3.56
C GLN A 203 14.04 -21.88 3.61
N SER A 204 13.29 -21.08 2.84
CA SER A 204 13.42 -19.62 2.86
C SER A 204 13.02 -19.01 4.19
N VAL A 205 11.93 -19.49 4.81
CA VAL A 205 11.48 -19.05 6.14
C VAL A 205 12.56 -19.35 7.19
N GLU A 206 13.09 -20.57 7.21
CA GLU A 206 14.16 -20.98 8.13
C GLU A 206 15.41 -20.11 7.96
N GLU A 207 15.81 -19.87 6.73
CA GLU A 207 17.00 -19.07 6.42
C GLU A 207 16.82 -17.60 6.85
N LEU A 208 15.66 -17.00 6.58
CA LEU A 208 15.31 -15.65 7.02
C LEU A 208 15.32 -15.54 8.55
N LYS A 209 14.75 -16.51 9.26
CA LYS A 209 14.78 -16.58 10.73
C LYS A 209 16.21 -16.72 11.25
N ARG A 210 16.99 -17.62 10.67
CA ARG A 210 18.40 -17.87 11.05
C ARG A 210 19.28 -16.65 10.88
N LEU A 211 19.05 -15.86 9.83
CA LEU A 211 19.81 -14.64 9.56
C LEU A 211 19.30 -13.41 10.35
N GLY A 212 18.26 -13.56 11.17
CA GLY A 212 17.64 -12.45 11.88
C GLY A 212 16.96 -11.44 10.95
N LEU A 213 16.63 -11.89 9.74
CA LEU A 213 15.99 -11.06 8.72
C LEU A 213 14.45 -11.09 8.77
N MET A 214 13.87 -11.92 9.60
CA MET A 214 12.41 -11.99 9.82
C MET A 214 12.07 -11.34 11.15
N PRO A 215 11.16 -10.33 11.19
CA PRO A 215 10.64 -9.82 12.45
C PRO A 215 10.03 -10.94 13.30
N PRO A 216 10.00 -10.79 14.63
CA PRO A 216 9.30 -11.75 15.46
C PRO A 216 7.82 -11.83 15.09
N GLU A 217 7.22 -12.97 15.32
CA GLU A 217 5.78 -13.15 15.15
C GLU A 217 5.02 -12.34 16.20
N LEU A 218 3.87 -11.81 15.85
CA LEU A 218 2.97 -11.16 16.77
C LEU A 218 2.45 -12.20 17.79
N GLU A 219 2.66 -11.97 19.07
CA GLU A 219 2.31 -12.95 20.10
C GLU A 219 0.80 -13.13 20.34
N ASP A 220 -0.02 -12.16 19.90
CA ASP A 220 -1.46 -12.19 20.07
C ASP A 220 -2.11 -13.24 19.18
N LYS A 221 -2.63 -14.30 19.79
CA LYS A 221 -3.23 -15.44 19.10
C LYS A 221 -4.55 -15.09 18.43
N ALA A 222 -5.35 -14.21 19.03
CA ALA A 222 -6.66 -13.85 18.47
C ALA A 222 -6.50 -13.08 17.16
N ILE A 223 -5.54 -12.15 17.10
CA ILE A 223 -5.19 -11.43 15.87
C ILE A 223 -4.64 -12.40 14.81
N GLN A 224 -3.74 -13.32 15.19
CA GLN A 224 -3.21 -14.35 14.29
C GLN A 224 -4.33 -15.22 13.68
N GLU A 225 -5.25 -15.70 14.52
CA GLU A 225 -6.37 -16.55 14.10
C GLU A 225 -7.36 -15.79 13.22
N TYR A 226 -7.65 -14.53 13.56
CA TYR A 226 -8.51 -13.68 12.75
C TYR A 226 -7.93 -13.50 11.33
N VAL A 227 -6.68 -13.06 11.22
CA VAL A 227 -6.03 -12.83 9.91
C VAL A 227 -5.94 -14.14 9.11
N ARG A 228 -5.64 -15.25 9.79
CA ARG A 228 -5.65 -16.58 9.18
C ARG A 228 -7.04 -16.93 8.64
N SER A 229 -8.11 -16.69 9.39
CA SER A 229 -9.48 -17.00 8.96
C SER A 229 -9.89 -16.23 7.70
N VAL A 230 -9.48 -14.95 7.59
CA VAL A 230 -9.70 -14.14 6.38
C VAL A 230 -8.95 -14.76 5.18
N GLY A 231 -7.68 -15.10 5.38
CA GLY A 231 -6.87 -15.70 4.30
C GLY A 231 -7.33 -17.07 3.87
N GLU A 232 -7.70 -17.95 4.80
CA GLU A 232 -8.26 -19.28 4.50
C GLU A 232 -9.58 -19.17 3.73
N LYS A 233 -10.44 -18.22 4.10
CA LYS A 233 -11.67 -17.94 3.36
C LYS A 233 -11.37 -17.53 1.92
N ILE A 234 -10.39 -16.65 1.69
CA ILE A 234 -9.97 -16.24 0.34
C ILE A 234 -9.33 -17.41 -0.42
N ALA A 235 -8.39 -18.13 0.21
CA ALA A 235 -7.71 -19.28 -0.40
C ALA A 235 -8.69 -20.35 -0.87
N LYS A 236 -9.73 -20.63 -0.07
CA LYS A 236 -10.80 -21.59 -0.43
C LYS A 236 -11.57 -21.18 -1.69
N HIS A 237 -11.62 -19.90 -2.01
CA HIS A 237 -12.30 -19.34 -3.18
C HIS A 237 -11.33 -18.86 -4.26
N SER A 238 -10.11 -19.37 -4.25
CA SER A 238 -9.04 -19.07 -5.19
C SER A 238 -8.58 -20.32 -5.94
N ASP A 239 -7.58 -20.15 -6.80
CA ASP A 239 -6.91 -21.27 -7.50
C ASP A 239 -5.77 -21.88 -6.67
N LEU A 240 -5.56 -21.46 -5.44
CA LEU A 240 -4.50 -21.99 -4.59
C LEU A 240 -4.76 -23.50 -4.28
N LYS A 241 -3.82 -24.36 -4.62
CA LYS A 241 -3.93 -25.83 -4.44
C LYS A 241 -3.01 -26.38 -3.34
N ILE A 242 -2.32 -25.50 -2.63
CA ILE A 242 -1.39 -25.84 -1.54
C ILE A 242 -1.89 -25.22 -0.23
N PRO A 243 -1.46 -25.76 0.93
CA PRO A 243 -1.79 -25.17 2.21
C PRO A 243 -1.31 -23.72 2.30
N LEU A 244 -2.16 -22.85 2.85
CA LEU A 244 -1.81 -21.48 3.13
C LEU A 244 -1.33 -21.34 4.58
N HIS A 245 -0.16 -20.73 4.76
CA HIS A 245 0.46 -20.46 6.05
C HIS A 245 0.56 -18.95 6.24
N ILE A 246 -0.38 -18.35 6.98
CA ILE A 246 -0.35 -16.92 7.27
C ILE A 246 0.24 -16.69 8.65
N THR A 247 1.17 -15.74 8.72
CA THR A 247 1.80 -15.29 9.96
C THR A 247 1.78 -13.76 10.03
N VAL A 248 1.27 -13.21 11.13
CA VAL A 248 1.39 -11.78 11.41
C VAL A 248 2.71 -11.51 12.12
N LEU A 249 3.50 -10.57 11.58
CA LEU A 249 4.79 -10.18 12.11
C LEU A 249 4.70 -8.91 12.95
N GLN A 250 5.48 -8.84 14.03
CA GLN A 250 5.59 -7.68 14.92
C GLN A 250 6.48 -6.61 14.29
N SER A 251 6.05 -6.05 13.17
CA SER A 251 6.70 -4.96 12.47
C SER A 251 5.72 -3.82 12.22
N ARG A 252 6.19 -2.59 12.31
CA ARG A 252 5.36 -1.40 12.01
C ARG A 252 5.30 -1.07 10.52
N GLU A 253 6.04 -1.79 9.70
CA GLU A 253 6.01 -1.60 8.27
C GLU A 253 4.62 -1.86 7.71
N ILE A 254 4.18 -1.03 6.77
CA ILE A 254 2.94 -1.27 6.05
C ILE A 254 3.29 -2.17 4.87
N ASN A 255 3.33 -3.46 5.11
CA ASN A 255 3.74 -4.43 4.11
C ASN A 255 3.10 -5.80 4.33
N ALA A 256 3.00 -6.57 3.24
CA ALA A 256 2.75 -8.00 3.21
C ALA A 256 3.63 -8.61 2.13
N PHE A 257 3.95 -9.87 2.24
CA PHE A 257 4.71 -10.56 1.21
C PHE A 257 4.45 -12.06 1.23
N ALA A 258 4.46 -12.66 0.04
CA ALA A 258 4.38 -14.10 -0.13
C ALA A 258 5.74 -14.71 -0.45
N LEU A 259 6.05 -15.87 0.16
CA LEU A 259 7.13 -16.74 -0.25
C LEU A 259 6.53 -17.98 -0.93
N PRO A 260 7.26 -18.65 -1.83
CA PRO A 260 6.74 -19.81 -2.52
C PRO A 260 6.16 -20.86 -1.57
N GLY A 261 5.11 -21.54 -1.99
CA GLY A 261 4.58 -22.65 -1.23
C GLY A 261 3.53 -22.30 -0.20
N GLY A 262 2.86 -21.18 -0.35
CA GLY A 262 1.73 -20.76 0.48
C GLY A 262 2.13 -20.04 1.77
N TYR A 263 3.35 -19.55 1.87
CA TYR A 263 3.81 -18.79 3.04
C TYR A 263 3.54 -17.31 2.84
N LEU A 264 2.56 -16.76 3.57
CA LEU A 264 2.15 -15.37 3.54
C LEU A 264 2.45 -14.67 4.87
N PHE A 265 3.11 -13.56 4.81
CA PHE A 265 3.47 -12.74 5.96
C PHE A 265 2.77 -11.39 5.88
N ILE A 266 2.09 -11.03 6.97
CA ILE A 266 1.40 -9.74 7.12
C ILE A 266 2.11 -8.98 8.23
N GLU A 267 2.61 -7.80 7.94
CA GLU A 267 3.21 -6.97 8.97
C GLU A 267 2.14 -6.21 9.75
N ARG A 268 2.33 -6.07 11.06
CA ARG A 268 1.40 -5.39 11.97
C ARG A 268 1.00 -4.01 11.47
N GLY A 269 1.95 -3.25 10.91
CA GLY A 269 1.68 -1.93 10.34
C GLY A 269 0.67 -1.94 9.20
N LEU A 270 0.56 -3.03 8.43
CA LEU A 270 -0.49 -3.18 7.42
C LEU A 270 -1.87 -3.28 8.09
N LEU A 271 -2.00 -4.09 9.14
CA LEU A 271 -3.26 -4.22 9.89
C LEU A 271 -3.68 -2.87 10.51
N GLU A 272 -2.73 -2.08 10.99
CA GLU A 272 -2.99 -0.72 11.48
C GLU A 272 -3.46 0.21 10.38
N ALA A 273 -2.92 0.04 9.17
CA ALA A 273 -3.18 0.92 8.02
C ALA A 273 -4.51 0.66 7.32
N THR A 274 -5.06 -0.55 7.39
CA THR A 274 -6.38 -0.85 6.81
C THR A 274 -7.49 -0.16 7.59
N ASP A 275 -8.48 0.40 6.90
CA ASP A 275 -9.62 1.09 7.50
C ASP A 275 -10.84 0.17 7.62
N ASP A 276 -10.96 -0.81 6.73
CA ASP A 276 -12.01 -1.82 6.75
C ASP A 276 -11.48 -3.22 6.38
N GLU A 277 -12.32 -4.25 6.60
CA GLU A 277 -11.94 -5.65 6.36
C GLU A 277 -11.73 -5.94 4.88
N SER A 278 -12.45 -5.27 3.99
CA SER A 278 -12.31 -5.50 2.56
C SER A 278 -10.96 -4.97 2.02
N GLU A 279 -10.38 -3.94 2.62
CA GLU A 279 -9.03 -3.49 2.31
C GLU A 279 -8.00 -4.58 2.68
N LEU A 280 -8.12 -5.16 3.89
CA LEU A 280 -7.27 -6.26 4.33
C LEU A 280 -7.44 -7.49 3.42
N ALA A 281 -8.68 -7.85 3.14
CA ALA A 281 -9.01 -8.98 2.25
C ALA A 281 -8.46 -8.77 0.84
N GLY A 282 -8.55 -7.55 0.30
CA GLY A 282 -7.98 -7.19 -1.00
C GLY A 282 -6.47 -7.39 -1.07
N VAL A 283 -5.74 -6.93 -0.04
CA VAL A 283 -4.28 -7.13 0.04
C VAL A 283 -3.94 -8.63 0.18
N ILE A 284 -4.62 -9.36 1.07
CA ILE A 284 -4.39 -10.81 1.24
C ILE A 284 -4.67 -11.56 -0.07
N ALA A 285 -5.73 -11.20 -0.78
CA ALA A 285 -6.08 -11.82 -2.07
C ALA A 285 -5.02 -11.55 -3.14
N HIS A 286 -4.46 -10.34 -3.17
CA HIS A 286 -3.35 -9.96 -4.05
C HIS A 286 -2.11 -10.82 -3.77
N GLU A 287 -1.74 -11.01 -2.49
CA GLU A 287 -0.60 -11.84 -2.10
C GLU A 287 -0.83 -13.32 -2.42
N ILE A 288 -2.03 -13.86 -2.17
CA ILE A 288 -2.40 -15.21 -2.58
C ILE A 288 -2.28 -15.38 -4.09
N SER A 289 -2.58 -14.34 -4.86
CA SER A 289 -2.46 -14.36 -6.33
C SER A 289 -1.01 -14.47 -6.79
N HIS A 290 -0.07 -13.85 -6.09
CA HIS A 290 1.37 -14.03 -6.36
C HIS A 290 1.80 -15.49 -6.18
N ASP A 291 1.26 -16.17 -5.18
CA ASP A 291 1.56 -17.58 -4.92
C ASP A 291 0.87 -18.50 -5.94
N THR A 292 -0.40 -18.25 -6.23
CA THR A 292 -1.18 -18.98 -7.24
C THR A 292 -0.53 -18.87 -8.63
N ALA A 293 -0.14 -17.66 -9.04
CA ALA A 293 0.55 -17.43 -10.31
C ALA A 293 2.05 -17.81 -10.27
N ARG A 294 2.56 -18.25 -9.11
CA ARG A 294 3.96 -18.67 -8.89
C ARG A 294 4.98 -17.59 -9.26
N HIS A 295 4.66 -16.32 -9.01
CA HIS A 295 5.52 -15.18 -9.38
C HIS A 295 6.90 -15.27 -8.75
N ALA A 296 6.98 -15.60 -7.46
CA ALA A 296 8.24 -15.78 -6.76
C ALA A 296 9.09 -16.90 -7.40
N ASN A 297 8.49 -18.01 -7.82
CA ASN A 297 9.20 -19.10 -8.48
C ASN A 297 9.71 -18.69 -9.89
N LYS A 298 8.89 -17.96 -10.65
CA LYS A 298 9.29 -17.42 -11.96
C LYS A 298 10.50 -16.47 -11.82
N LEU A 299 10.52 -15.67 -10.74
CA LEU A 299 11.63 -14.78 -10.42
C LEU A 299 12.89 -15.54 -9.97
N MET A 300 12.73 -16.56 -9.14
CA MET A 300 13.86 -17.36 -8.60
C MET A 300 14.53 -18.27 -9.63
N LYS A 301 13.87 -18.58 -10.74
CA LYS A 301 14.55 -19.23 -11.89
C LYS A 301 15.70 -18.39 -12.43
N ARG A 302 15.74 -17.09 -12.15
CA ARG A 302 16.78 -16.14 -12.59
C ARG A 302 17.85 -15.86 -11.52
N ALA A 303 17.59 -16.16 -10.26
CA ALA A 303 18.55 -16.02 -9.17
C ALA A 303 18.26 -17.05 -8.07
N THR A 304 19.28 -17.60 -7.45
CA THR A 304 19.09 -18.52 -6.32
C THR A 304 18.75 -17.73 -5.05
N ILE A 305 17.91 -18.28 -4.16
CA ILE A 305 17.61 -17.67 -2.85
C ILE A 305 18.91 -17.36 -2.11
N ALA A 306 19.88 -18.24 -2.20
CA ALA A 306 21.20 -18.05 -1.59
C ALA A 306 21.93 -16.80 -2.12
N SER A 307 21.86 -16.50 -3.45
CA SER A 307 22.48 -15.30 -3.99
C SER A 307 21.78 -14.02 -3.53
N ILE A 308 20.47 -14.10 -3.31
CA ILE A 308 19.63 -13.02 -2.81
C ILE A 308 19.99 -12.71 -1.35
N LEU A 309 20.01 -13.75 -0.53
CA LEU A 309 20.34 -13.65 0.90
C LEU A 309 21.81 -13.27 1.10
N TYR A 310 22.71 -13.77 0.26
CA TYR A 310 24.12 -13.41 0.29
C TYR A 310 24.34 -11.93 -0.04
N GLN A 311 23.65 -11.39 -1.03
CA GLN A 311 23.72 -9.95 -1.34
C GLN A 311 23.15 -9.10 -0.20
N ALA A 312 22.02 -9.52 0.39
CA ALA A 312 21.46 -8.85 1.55
C ALA A 312 22.41 -8.88 2.75
N ALA A 313 23.04 -10.01 3.01
CA ALA A 313 24.04 -10.16 4.07
C ALA A 313 25.33 -9.36 3.81
N GLN A 314 25.79 -9.27 2.57
CA GLN A 314 26.94 -8.42 2.21
C GLN A 314 26.62 -6.94 2.43
N ILE A 315 25.43 -6.51 2.07
CA ILE A 315 24.97 -5.14 2.30
C ILE A 315 24.93 -4.86 3.81
N ALA A 316 24.42 -5.80 4.61
CA ALA A 316 24.42 -5.71 6.07
C ALA A 316 25.84 -5.60 6.65
N ALA A 317 26.74 -6.43 6.17
CA ALA A 317 28.15 -6.43 6.63
C ALA A 317 28.87 -5.11 6.30
N ILE A 318 28.66 -4.53 5.13
CA ILE A 318 29.20 -3.23 4.72
C ILE A 318 28.73 -2.13 5.67
N VAL A 319 27.49 -2.21 6.14
CA VAL A 319 26.89 -1.26 7.07
C VAL A 319 27.47 -1.37 8.46
N LEU A 320 27.59 -2.60 8.97
CA LEU A 320 28.16 -2.88 10.29
C LEU A 320 29.65 -2.51 10.37
N THR A 321 30.36 -2.48 9.24
CA THR A 321 31.78 -2.15 9.17
C THR A 321 32.08 -0.68 8.86
N GLY A 322 31.09 0.20 8.79
CA GLY A 322 31.27 1.64 8.58
C GLY A 322 31.68 2.04 7.17
N GLY A 323 31.48 1.19 6.19
CA GLY A 323 31.65 1.54 4.77
C GLY A 323 30.72 2.69 4.37
N VAL A 324 31.21 3.56 3.49
CA VAL A 324 30.57 4.81 3.02
C VAL A 324 29.28 4.60 2.22
N ALA A 325 28.75 3.40 2.22
CA ALA A 325 27.46 3.09 1.63
C ALA A 325 26.33 3.63 2.51
N GLY A 326 26.19 4.95 2.41
CA GLY A 326 25.27 5.80 3.19
C GLY A 326 23.89 5.23 3.44
N ILE A 327 23.22 5.96 4.12
CA ILE A 327 21.83 6.24 4.53
C ILE A 327 20.71 5.40 3.88
N GLY A 328 20.73 5.04 2.61
CA GLY A 328 19.80 4.09 2.01
C GLY A 328 19.81 2.74 2.75
N MET A 329 20.91 2.44 3.42
CA MET A 329 21.09 1.23 4.18
C MET A 329 20.70 1.37 5.65
N TYR A 330 20.79 2.57 6.23
CA TYR A 330 20.20 2.86 7.55
C TYR A 330 18.69 2.58 7.53
N TYR A 331 18.00 3.01 6.46
CA TYR A 331 16.57 2.74 6.29
C TYR A 331 16.28 1.28 5.99
N ALA A 332 17.15 0.59 5.28
CA ALA A 332 17.02 -0.83 5.07
C ALA A 332 17.14 -1.64 6.37
N LEU A 333 17.94 -1.19 7.32
CA LEU A 333 18.06 -1.83 8.64
C LEU A 333 17.02 -1.33 9.65
N GLN A 334 16.60 -0.08 9.54
CA GLN A 334 15.61 0.50 10.45
C GLN A 334 14.16 0.15 10.04
N TYR A 335 13.90 -0.04 8.75
CA TYR A 335 12.59 -0.37 8.19
C TYR A 335 12.51 -1.80 7.63
N GLY A 336 13.38 -2.65 8.12
CA GLY A 336 13.39 -4.07 7.82
C GLY A 336 14.29 -4.45 6.65
N PHE A 337 15.21 -5.30 6.94
CA PHE A 337 15.97 -6.09 5.97
C PHE A 337 15.08 -6.74 4.90
N PHE A 338 13.81 -6.93 5.23
CA PHE A 338 12.78 -7.54 4.40
C PHE A 338 12.48 -6.75 3.15
N GLY A 339 12.24 -5.47 3.30
CA GLY A 339 12.06 -4.58 2.16
C GLY A 339 13.29 -4.57 1.29
N LEU A 340 14.50 -4.68 1.85
CA LEU A 340 15.74 -4.55 1.08
C LEU A 340 16.08 -5.82 0.30
N GLY A 341 16.01 -6.98 0.90
CA GLY A 341 16.26 -8.25 0.20
C GLY A 341 15.26 -8.40 -0.93
N LEU A 342 14.00 -8.10 -0.69
CA LEU A 342 12.94 -8.15 -1.69
C LEU A 342 13.06 -7.00 -2.70
N VAL A 343 13.31 -5.76 -2.29
CA VAL A 343 13.45 -4.59 -3.18
C VAL A 343 14.69 -4.66 -4.07
N LEU A 344 15.83 -5.09 -3.55
CA LEU A 344 16.99 -5.36 -4.40
C LEU A 344 16.68 -6.44 -5.40
N ASN A 345 15.90 -7.44 -5.02
CA ASN A 345 15.47 -8.50 -5.92
C ASN A 345 14.43 -8.03 -6.93
N LEU A 346 13.47 -7.24 -6.54
CA LEU A 346 12.46 -6.70 -7.45
C LEU A 346 13.09 -5.77 -8.50
N LYS A 347 14.07 -4.94 -8.14
CA LYS A 347 14.84 -4.15 -9.11
C LYS A 347 15.80 -4.99 -9.94
N LEU A 348 16.49 -5.96 -9.34
CA LEU A 348 17.46 -6.82 -10.02
C LEU A 348 16.79 -7.93 -10.84
N LEU A 349 15.62 -8.44 -10.40
CA LEU A 349 14.91 -9.51 -11.06
C LEU A 349 13.85 -8.98 -12.05
N GLY A 350 13.65 -7.67 -12.10
CA GLY A 350 12.67 -7.05 -12.99
C GLY A 350 11.29 -7.62 -12.74
N VAL A 351 10.69 -7.31 -11.57
CA VAL A 351 9.27 -7.57 -11.34
C VAL A 351 8.55 -6.95 -12.51
N SER A 352 8.00 -7.81 -13.35
CA SER A 352 7.33 -7.31 -14.52
C SER A 352 6.04 -6.66 -14.04
N ARG A 353 5.72 -5.50 -14.59
CA ARG A 353 4.41 -4.86 -14.42
C ARG A 353 3.27 -5.86 -14.67
N ASP A 354 3.52 -6.85 -15.51
CA ASP A 354 2.58 -7.93 -15.82
C ASP A 354 2.26 -8.80 -14.62
N TYR A 355 3.22 -9.09 -13.73
CA TYR A 355 2.97 -9.88 -12.52
C TYR A 355 2.09 -9.13 -11.53
N GLU A 356 2.28 -7.82 -11.41
CA GLU A 356 1.42 -6.99 -10.57
C GLU A 356 -0.01 -6.90 -11.14
N LEU A 357 -0.14 -6.71 -12.46
CA LEU A 357 -1.44 -6.68 -13.14
C LEU A 357 -2.15 -8.04 -13.05
N GLU A 358 -1.42 -9.15 -13.17
CA GLU A 358 -1.96 -10.50 -12.99
C GLU A 358 -2.44 -10.70 -11.55
N ALA A 359 -1.63 -10.29 -10.55
CA ALA A 359 -1.99 -10.40 -9.15
C ALA A 359 -3.18 -9.51 -8.78
N ASP A 360 -3.27 -8.31 -9.33
CA ASP A 360 -4.40 -7.41 -9.12
C ASP A 360 -5.70 -8.00 -9.67
N GLN A 361 -5.68 -8.50 -10.92
CA GLN A 361 -6.87 -9.09 -11.54
C GLN A 361 -7.33 -10.35 -10.81
N LEU A 362 -6.41 -11.27 -10.51
CA LEU A 362 -6.75 -12.49 -9.76
C LEU A 362 -7.20 -12.16 -8.34
N GLY A 363 -6.53 -11.22 -7.67
CA GLY A 363 -6.84 -10.81 -6.31
C GLY A 363 -8.26 -10.27 -6.16
N VAL A 364 -8.71 -9.41 -7.08
CA VAL A 364 -10.11 -8.93 -7.04
C VAL A 364 -11.12 -10.05 -7.32
N GLN A 365 -10.81 -11.00 -8.21
CA GLN A 365 -11.65 -12.16 -8.46
C GLN A 365 -11.78 -13.02 -7.20
N TYR A 366 -10.66 -13.28 -6.51
CA TYR A 366 -10.63 -14.10 -5.29
C TYR A 366 -11.36 -13.41 -4.13
N ALA A 367 -11.11 -12.11 -3.90
CA ALA A 367 -11.82 -11.33 -2.89
C ALA A 367 -13.34 -11.33 -3.14
N TRP A 368 -13.75 -11.05 -4.37
CA TRP A 368 -15.16 -11.09 -4.77
C TRP A 368 -15.76 -12.48 -4.60
N SER A 369 -15.06 -13.54 -5.02
CA SER A 369 -15.54 -14.92 -4.90
C SER A 369 -15.70 -15.32 -3.43
N ALA A 370 -14.81 -14.84 -2.55
CA ALA A 370 -14.89 -15.03 -1.11
C ALA A 370 -15.96 -14.15 -0.42
N GLY A 371 -16.69 -13.32 -1.19
CA GLY A 371 -17.79 -12.49 -0.69
C GLY A 371 -17.36 -11.15 -0.10
N TYR A 372 -16.14 -10.68 -0.35
CA TYR A 372 -15.68 -9.34 0.02
C TYR A 372 -15.97 -8.31 -1.07
N ASP A 373 -16.06 -7.03 -0.69
CA ASP A 373 -16.07 -5.93 -1.64
C ASP A 373 -14.72 -5.83 -2.37
N PRO A 374 -14.66 -6.12 -3.68
CA PRO A 374 -13.39 -6.15 -4.40
C PRO A 374 -12.73 -4.76 -4.56
N SER A 375 -13.49 -3.67 -4.36
CA SER A 375 -12.95 -2.31 -4.43
C SER A 375 -12.10 -1.93 -3.20
N GLY A 376 -12.11 -2.75 -2.13
CA GLY A 376 -11.26 -2.56 -0.96
C GLY A 376 -9.77 -2.43 -1.32
N PHE A 377 -9.28 -3.22 -2.27
CA PHE A 377 -7.90 -3.12 -2.73
C PHE A 377 -7.57 -1.75 -3.35
N ILE A 378 -8.46 -1.21 -4.19
CA ILE A 378 -8.26 0.13 -4.80
C ILE A 378 -8.27 1.21 -3.71
N ARG A 379 -9.18 1.12 -2.72
CA ARG A 379 -9.23 2.08 -1.61
C ARG A 379 -7.95 2.05 -0.78
N PHE A 380 -7.46 0.85 -0.44
CA PHE A 380 -6.18 0.69 0.26
C PHE A 380 -5.03 1.29 -0.53
N PHE A 381 -4.94 0.99 -1.82
CA PHE A 381 -3.89 1.48 -2.69
C PHE A 381 -3.88 3.02 -2.78
N ASP A 382 -5.04 3.64 -3.02
CA ASP A 382 -5.19 5.09 -3.08
C ASP A 382 -4.80 5.76 -1.75
N LYS A 383 -5.26 5.20 -0.64
CA LYS A 383 -4.90 5.66 0.69
C LYS A 383 -3.39 5.59 0.94
N MET A 384 -2.75 4.51 0.55
CA MET A 384 -1.30 4.37 0.70
C MET A 384 -0.54 5.38 -0.16
N ALA A 385 -1.01 5.61 -1.39
CA ALA A 385 -0.39 6.56 -2.30
C ALA A 385 -0.60 8.03 -1.90
N THR A 386 -1.71 8.36 -1.23
CA THR A 386 -2.08 9.74 -0.89
C THR A 386 -1.91 10.09 0.59
N LYS A 387 -2.40 9.25 1.50
CA LYS A 387 -2.51 9.59 2.93
C LYS A 387 -1.31 9.14 3.77
N LYS A 388 -0.79 7.96 3.53
CA LYS A 388 0.29 7.35 4.34
C LYS A 388 1.59 7.14 3.57
N GLY A 389 1.55 7.21 2.24
CA GLY A 389 2.71 7.02 1.37
C GLY A 389 3.85 7.99 1.63
N TYR A 390 3.54 9.18 2.17
CA TYR A 390 4.55 10.21 2.41
C TYR A 390 5.46 9.93 3.60
N VAL A 391 4.97 9.25 4.64
CA VAL A 391 5.73 9.10 5.89
C VAL A 391 5.92 7.65 6.32
N ASN A 392 4.88 6.82 6.20
CA ASN A 392 4.89 5.44 6.73
C ASN A 392 4.55 4.36 5.70
N GLY A 393 3.99 4.69 4.55
CA GLY A 393 3.46 3.72 3.57
C GLY A 393 4.40 3.33 2.43
N VAL A 394 5.64 3.80 2.48
CA VAL A 394 6.59 3.62 1.38
C VAL A 394 7.03 2.15 1.21
N SER A 395 6.96 1.34 2.26
CA SER A 395 7.35 -0.06 2.22
C SER A 395 6.52 -0.87 1.22
N TRP A 396 5.19 -0.70 1.21
CA TRP A 396 4.30 -1.36 0.25
C TRP A 396 4.70 -1.08 -1.21
N PHE A 397 4.91 0.18 -1.57
CA PHE A 397 5.27 0.55 -2.95
C PHE A 397 6.69 0.20 -3.37
N ARG A 398 7.54 -0.28 -2.45
CA ARG A 398 8.85 -0.84 -2.81
C ARG A 398 8.70 -2.19 -3.49
N THR A 399 7.75 -2.97 -3.02
CA THR A 399 7.46 -4.32 -3.53
C THR A 399 6.36 -4.31 -4.60
N HIS A 400 5.42 -3.37 -4.52
CA HIS A 400 4.25 -3.25 -5.39
C HIS A 400 4.17 -1.86 -6.03
N PRO A 401 5.01 -1.54 -7.05
CA PRO A 401 5.09 -0.19 -7.61
C PRO A 401 3.74 0.33 -8.12
N PRO A 402 3.39 1.59 -7.81
CA PRO A 402 2.18 2.20 -8.34
C PRO A 402 2.37 2.56 -9.82
N PHE A 403 1.39 2.25 -10.63
CA PHE A 403 1.29 2.77 -12.00
C PHE A 403 -0.17 2.74 -12.46
N TYR A 404 -0.50 3.65 -13.37
CA TYR A 404 -1.85 3.89 -13.85
C TYR A 404 -2.61 2.61 -14.26
N GLN A 405 -1.96 1.73 -15.04
CA GLN A 405 -2.60 0.52 -15.54
C GLN A 405 -3.12 -0.39 -14.41
N ARG A 406 -2.48 -0.42 -13.25
CA ARG A 406 -2.97 -1.20 -12.11
C ARG A 406 -4.39 -0.78 -11.72
N MET A 407 -4.59 0.52 -11.48
CA MET A 407 -5.89 1.03 -11.03
C MET A 407 -6.97 0.82 -12.08
N VAL A 408 -6.68 1.13 -13.34
CA VAL A 408 -7.65 0.99 -14.42
C VAL A 408 -7.98 -0.48 -14.72
N GLN A 409 -6.99 -1.37 -14.77
CA GLN A 409 -7.24 -2.78 -15.02
C GLN A 409 -7.95 -3.45 -13.83
N THR A 410 -7.61 -3.07 -12.60
CA THR A 410 -8.33 -3.53 -11.41
C THR A 410 -9.78 -3.06 -11.43
N GLN A 411 -10.04 -1.78 -11.74
CA GLN A 411 -11.42 -1.27 -11.86
C GLN A 411 -12.17 -1.92 -13.02
N ARG A 412 -11.50 -2.15 -14.15
CA ARG A 412 -12.08 -2.88 -15.28
C ARG A 412 -12.52 -4.28 -14.85
N GLU A 413 -11.66 -5.01 -14.15
CA GLU A 413 -12.00 -6.33 -13.63
C GLU A 413 -13.21 -6.28 -12.69
N ILE A 414 -13.23 -5.34 -11.74
CA ILE A 414 -14.36 -5.14 -10.81
C ILE A 414 -15.66 -4.86 -11.59
N THR A 415 -15.59 -4.09 -12.67
CA THR A 415 -16.78 -3.75 -13.48
C THR A 415 -17.36 -4.98 -14.18
N PHE A 416 -16.56 -5.99 -14.49
CA PHE A 416 -17.02 -7.26 -15.06
C PHE A 416 -17.58 -8.25 -14.03
N LEU A 417 -17.30 -8.04 -12.74
CA LEU A 417 -17.84 -8.89 -11.70
C LEU A 417 -19.30 -8.53 -11.42
N GLU A 418 -20.10 -9.55 -11.14
CA GLU A 418 -21.48 -9.34 -10.74
C GLU A 418 -21.54 -8.60 -9.40
N ALA A 419 -22.37 -7.56 -9.32
CA ALA A 419 -22.55 -6.81 -8.08
C ALA A 419 -23.16 -7.70 -6.99
N LYS A 420 -22.53 -7.74 -5.81
CA LYS A 420 -23.05 -8.43 -4.62
C LYS A 420 -23.50 -7.37 -3.60
N PRO A 421 -24.82 -7.18 -3.41
CA PRO A 421 -25.34 -6.17 -2.48
C PRO A 421 -24.93 -6.41 -1.02
N ASP A 422 -24.60 -7.66 -0.68
CA ASP A 422 -24.18 -8.15 0.63
C ASP A 422 -22.66 -8.36 0.74
N ALA A 423 -21.88 -7.82 -0.20
CA ALA A 423 -20.43 -7.91 -0.15
C ALA A 423 -19.89 -7.33 1.17
N VAL A 424 -19.02 -8.08 1.79
CA VAL A 424 -18.44 -7.71 3.09
C VAL A 424 -17.47 -6.55 2.89
N VAL A 425 -17.79 -5.42 3.51
CA VAL A 425 -16.88 -4.29 3.68
C VAL A 425 -16.23 -4.37 5.05
N GLN A 426 -17.05 -4.58 6.09
CA GLN A 426 -16.58 -4.63 7.48
C GLN A 426 -17.39 -5.63 8.30
N THR A 427 -16.73 -6.26 9.28
CA THR A 427 -17.37 -7.16 10.25
C THR A 427 -17.07 -6.74 11.68
N SER A 428 -17.88 -7.21 12.63
CA SER A 428 -17.61 -7.03 14.06
C SER A 428 -16.30 -7.71 14.49
N ALA A 429 -15.92 -8.80 13.82
CA ALA A 429 -14.65 -9.50 14.07
C ALA A 429 -13.44 -8.62 13.67
N TYR A 430 -13.52 -7.91 12.57
CA TYR A 430 -12.50 -6.94 12.18
C TYR A 430 -12.40 -5.80 13.21
N GLU A 431 -13.53 -5.24 13.63
CA GLU A 431 -13.54 -4.19 14.64
C GLU A 431 -12.93 -4.65 15.96
N GLN A 432 -13.20 -5.89 16.37
CA GLN A 432 -12.61 -6.48 17.56
C GLN A 432 -11.10 -6.63 17.40
N MET A 433 -10.63 -7.17 16.27
CA MET A 433 -9.20 -7.26 15.97
C MET A 433 -8.52 -5.90 16.03
N LYS A 434 -9.13 -4.84 15.48
CA LYS A 434 -8.58 -3.46 15.54
C LYS A 434 -8.50 -2.94 16.98
N LYS A 435 -9.47 -3.26 17.83
CA LYS A 435 -9.46 -2.89 19.27
C LYS A 435 -8.33 -3.60 20.02
N GLU A 436 -8.10 -4.88 19.74
CA GLU A 436 -7.01 -5.67 20.35
C GLU A 436 -5.64 -5.22 19.86
N LEU A 437 -5.54 -4.82 18.59
CA LEU A 437 -4.31 -4.34 17.97
C LEU A 437 -3.85 -2.99 18.53
N ALA A 438 -4.76 -2.07 18.83
CA ALA A 438 -4.44 -0.71 19.23
C ALA A 438 -3.50 -0.60 20.45
N PRO A 439 -3.70 -1.31 21.57
CA PRO A 439 -2.77 -1.26 22.71
C PRO A 439 -1.40 -1.89 22.38
N ILE A 440 -1.37 -2.92 21.53
CA ILE A 440 -0.11 -3.56 21.09
C ILE A 440 0.70 -2.57 20.26
N ALA A 441 0.04 -1.87 19.33
CA ALA A 441 0.66 -0.84 18.51
C ALA A 441 1.23 0.31 19.37
N ALA A 442 0.45 0.82 20.31
CA ALA A 442 0.86 1.89 21.21
C ALA A 442 2.03 1.50 22.13
N LYS A 443 2.06 0.24 22.59
CA LYS A 443 3.18 -0.31 23.39
C LYS A 443 4.43 -0.43 22.52
N ALA A 444 4.31 -1.02 21.34
CA ALA A 444 5.44 -1.21 20.44
C ALA A 444 6.04 0.13 19.98
N GLU A 445 5.22 1.14 19.72
CA GLU A 445 5.70 2.49 19.39
C GLU A 445 6.57 3.08 20.51
N LYS A 446 6.15 2.94 21.78
CA LYS A 446 6.93 3.41 22.94
C LYS A 446 8.25 2.66 23.07
N GLU A 447 8.24 1.34 22.87
CA GLU A 447 9.42 0.49 22.96
C GLU A 447 10.42 0.77 21.82
N GLU A 448 9.93 1.08 20.61
CA GLU A 448 10.77 1.40 19.45
C GLU A 448 11.45 2.76 19.56
N ILE A 449 10.81 3.76 20.18
CA ILE A 449 11.42 5.05 20.47
C ILE A 449 12.67 4.88 21.34
N GLY A 450 12.73 3.84 22.17
CA GLY A 450 13.82 3.53 23.08
C GLY A 450 14.92 2.62 22.50
N LYS A 451 14.67 1.86 21.42
CA LYS A 451 15.63 0.88 20.91
C LYS A 451 16.78 1.54 20.13
N PRO A 452 18.04 1.17 20.39
CA PRO A 452 19.14 1.64 19.56
C PRO A 452 18.97 1.09 18.13
N SER A 453 19.19 1.96 17.15
CA SER A 453 19.40 1.52 15.77
C SER A 453 20.68 0.69 15.72
N LEU A 454 20.66 -0.45 14.99
CA LEU A 454 21.86 -1.26 14.78
C LEU A 454 23.02 -0.49 14.12
N LEU A 455 22.75 0.69 13.57
CA LEU A 455 23.70 1.52 12.83
C LEU A 455 24.30 2.66 13.61
N LEU A 456 23.68 3.06 14.70
CA LEU A 456 24.17 4.12 15.56
C LEU A 456 24.09 3.61 16.99
N THR A 457 25.21 3.59 17.68
CA THR A 457 25.20 3.58 19.14
C THR A 457 24.39 4.77 19.57
N LYS A 458 23.13 4.53 19.95
CA LYS A 458 22.24 5.58 20.42
C LYS A 458 22.80 6.08 21.74
N GLU A 459 23.30 7.29 21.76
CA GLU A 459 23.60 7.96 23.02
C GLU A 459 22.29 8.14 23.77
N GLU A 460 22.19 7.55 24.95
CA GLU A 460 21.03 7.69 25.81
C GLU A 460 20.81 9.15 26.17
N GLY A 461 19.58 9.63 25.99
CA GLY A 461 19.17 10.98 26.34
C GLY A 461 19.27 12.02 25.21
N CYS A 462 19.58 11.64 23.97
CA CYS A 462 19.43 12.54 22.83
C CYS A 462 17.96 12.80 22.53
N ALA A 463 17.54 14.07 22.56
CA ALA A 463 16.21 14.45 22.05
C ALA A 463 16.20 14.29 20.53
N PRO A 464 15.26 13.52 19.95
CA PRO A 464 15.17 13.38 18.50
C PRO A 464 14.76 14.71 17.85
N PRO A 465 15.16 14.98 16.59
CA PRO A 465 14.68 16.12 15.85
C PRO A 465 13.17 16.02 15.65
N LYS A 466 12.51 17.16 15.54
CA LYS A 466 11.08 17.17 15.25
C LYS A 466 10.88 16.61 13.85
N LYS A 467 10.12 15.50 13.72
CA LYS A 467 9.75 14.96 12.41
C LYS A 467 8.87 15.95 11.66
N LEU A 468 8.99 16.00 10.34
CA LEU A 468 8.03 16.70 9.50
C LEU A 468 6.67 16.05 9.71
N GLU A 469 5.77 16.73 10.39
CA GLU A 469 4.38 16.30 10.53
C GLU A 469 3.67 16.58 9.21
N TYR A 470 3.48 15.51 8.43
CA TYR A 470 2.63 15.58 7.26
C TYR A 470 1.19 15.18 7.66
N LYS A 471 0.27 16.13 7.56
CA LYS A 471 -1.15 15.84 7.72
C LYS A 471 -1.64 15.14 6.45
N SER A 472 -2.27 13.99 6.61
CA SER A 472 -2.69 13.07 5.53
C SER A 472 -3.61 13.68 4.45
N GLU A 473 -4.14 14.88 4.69
CA GLU A 473 -5.07 15.56 3.80
C GLU A 473 -4.40 16.72 3.03
N GLN A 474 -3.12 17.00 3.32
CA GLN A 474 -2.42 18.10 2.67
C GLN A 474 -1.93 17.70 1.28
N PRO A 475 -2.08 18.58 0.27
CA PRO A 475 -1.48 18.40 -1.03
C PRO A 475 0.05 18.23 -0.93
N VAL A 476 0.65 17.40 -1.81
CA VAL A 476 2.11 17.18 -1.81
C VAL A 476 2.91 18.49 -1.95
N GLU A 477 2.34 19.49 -2.58
CA GLU A 477 2.92 20.82 -2.75
C GLU A 477 3.16 21.55 -1.42
N GLU A 478 2.32 21.31 -0.42
CA GLU A 478 2.52 21.87 0.92
C GLU A 478 3.72 21.24 1.63
N LEU A 479 3.94 19.93 1.46
CA LEU A 479 5.16 19.29 1.92
C LEU A 479 6.39 19.94 1.29
N CYS A 480 6.31 20.26 0.00
CA CYS A 480 7.39 20.91 -0.73
C CYS A 480 7.72 22.33 -0.26
N SER A 481 6.77 23.00 0.37
CA SER A 481 6.94 24.34 0.94
C SER A 481 7.21 24.34 2.46
N ALA A 482 7.11 23.19 3.13
CA ALA A 482 7.31 23.08 4.57
C ALA A 482 8.71 23.59 4.98
N PRO A 483 8.83 24.30 6.12
CA PRO A 483 10.12 24.81 6.60
C PRO A 483 11.05 23.62 6.93
N ILE A 484 12.29 23.72 6.49
CA ILE A 484 13.30 22.69 6.74
C ILE A 484 13.98 22.98 8.04
N GLN A 485 14.16 21.95 8.86
CA GLN A 485 14.79 22.09 10.16
C GLN A 485 16.28 22.31 9.99
N THR A 486 16.80 23.32 10.66
CA THR A 486 18.24 23.52 10.86
C THR A 486 18.54 23.24 12.31
N LEU A 487 19.51 22.35 12.57
CA LEU A 487 20.04 22.22 13.91
C LEU A 487 20.99 23.40 14.16
N PRO A 488 21.04 23.94 15.41
CA PRO A 488 22.03 24.95 15.75
C PRO A 488 23.42 24.41 15.50
N ALA A 489 24.30 25.23 14.95
CA ALA A 489 25.69 24.85 14.76
C ALA A 489 26.30 24.42 16.11
N PRO A 490 27.07 23.32 16.16
CA PRO A 490 27.72 22.92 17.39
C PRO A 490 28.67 24.02 17.86
N GLY A 491 28.35 24.64 18.99
CA GLY A 491 29.25 25.54 19.74
C GLY A 491 29.45 26.92 19.16
N LYS A 492 28.55 27.82 19.50
CA LYS A 492 28.93 29.18 19.86
C LYS A 492 28.53 29.48 21.30
#